data_93e816d66967ddc86314a5775771f884
#
_entry.id   93e816d66967ddc86314a5775771f884
#
_cell.length_a   1.000
_cell.length_b   1.000
_cell.length_c   1.000
_cell.angle_alpha   90.00
_cell.angle_beta   90.00
_cell.angle_gamma   90.00
#
_symmetry.space_group_name_H-M   'P 1'
#
loop_
_entity.id
_entity.type
_entity.pdbx_description
1 polymer ?
#
loop_
_entity_poly.entity_id
_entity_poly.type
_entity_poly.pdbx_seq_one_letter_code
_entity_poly.pdbx_strand_id
1 'polypeptide(L)'
;MYSLKSAHLVREKTDAKVYEFYIDMRAFGKGYEEFYKRVLHEDVTFIRGRVAEITDVARDPSEKGKLIVVAEDTLLGIVRRVPVDMVVLSVGLEPRKDAAQLAHIFGISRSKDGFFLERHPKLAPVSTAGQGIYVAGSCQSPKDIPDCVAQGGAAAANVLSFADKGEIELDPTIAMINGEACSGCKICVGLCPYLAISFDESSNRAAITSVLCKGCGVCVAACPSGAIEQQNFTNKQLMTEIEAICS
;
A
#
# COMPACT_ATOMS: atom_id res chain seq x y z
N MET A 1 11.97 0.69 -14.61
CA MET A 1 11.70 1.60 -15.77
C MET A 1 12.50 2.91 -15.70
N TYR A 2 12.47 3.69 -14.61
CA TYR A 2 13.25 4.94 -14.57
C TYR A 2 14.77 4.72 -14.67
N SER A 3 15.31 3.63 -14.13
CA SER A 3 16.72 3.24 -14.27
C SER A 3 17.07 2.97 -15.72
N LEU A 4 16.23 2.22 -16.44
CA LEU A 4 16.37 1.99 -17.89
C LEU A 4 16.36 3.29 -18.69
N LYS A 5 15.45 4.23 -18.32
CA LYS A 5 15.41 5.54 -18.96
C LYS A 5 16.70 6.33 -18.71
N SER A 6 17.22 6.28 -17.49
CA SER A 6 18.48 6.94 -17.15
C SER A 6 19.65 6.32 -17.89
N ALA A 7 19.72 4.98 -17.97
CA ALA A 7 20.73 4.26 -18.75
C ALA A 7 20.71 4.65 -20.24
N HIS A 8 19.53 4.64 -20.86
CA HIS A 8 19.33 5.12 -22.22
C HIS A 8 19.82 6.56 -22.42
N LEU A 9 19.41 7.50 -21.55
CA LEU A 9 19.82 8.90 -21.68
C LEU A 9 21.33 9.11 -21.53
N VAL A 10 21.98 8.34 -20.66
CA VAL A 10 23.44 8.38 -20.52
C VAL A 10 24.10 7.89 -21.80
N ARG A 11 23.63 6.77 -22.36
CA ARG A 11 24.16 6.25 -23.63
C ARG A 11 23.93 7.19 -24.82
N GLU A 12 22.75 7.80 -24.89
CA GLU A 12 22.40 8.74 -25.96
C GLU A 12 23.26 10.03 -25.93
N LYS A 13 23.61 10.50 -24.73
CA LYS A 13 24.26 11.80 -24.55
C LYS A 13 25.76 11.72 -24.28
N THR A 14 26.31 10.54 -24.03
CA THR A 14 27.72 10.33 -23.69
C THR A 14 28.23 9.02 -24.27
N ASP A 15 29.56 8.89 -24.37
CA ASP A 15 30.22 7.63 -24.76
C ASP A 15 30.47 6.69 -23.56
N ALA A 16 29.87 6.98 -22.41
CA ALA A 16 30.08 6.20 -21.19
C ALA A 16 29.58 4.76 -21.34
N LYS A 17 30.33 3.80 -20.83
CA LYS A 17 29.85 2.41 -20.67
C LYS A 17 28.88 2.36 -19.49
N VAL A 18 27.68 1.79 -19.69
CA VAL A 18 26.67 1.68 -18.68
C VAL A 18 26.49 0.23 -18.25
N TYR A 19 26.52 -0.01 -16.95
CA TYR A 19 26.24 -1.30 -16.31
C TYR A 19 24.97 -1.17 -15.49
N GLU A 20 23.98 -2.02 -15.71
CA GLU A 20 22.74 -2.09 -14.94
C GLU A 20 22.75 -3.37 -14.11
N PHE A 21 22.83 -3.24 -12.78
CA PHE A 21 22.70 -4.37 -11.87
C PHE A 21 21.25 -4.50 -11.42
N TYR A 22 20.65 -5.66 -11.58
CA TYR A 22 19.23 -5.87 -11.30
C TYR A 22 18.97 -7.25 -10.66
N ILE A 23 17.94 -7.33 -9.84
CA ILE A 23 17.45 -8.60 -9.28
C ILE A 23 16.40 -9.18 -10.23
N ASP A 24 15.33 -8.42 -10.47
CA ASP A 24 14.26 -8.76 -11.41
C ASP A 24 13.93 -7.56 -12.30
N MET A 25 13.82 -7.81 -13.60
CA MET A 25 13.38 -6.80 -14.56
C MET A 25 11.88 -6.94 -14.77
N ARG A 26 11.15 -5.85 -14.55
CA ARG A 26 9.70 -5.80 -14.71
C ARG A 26 9.32 -4.58 -15.55
N ALA A 27 8.87 -4.83 -16.76
CA ALA A 27 8.51 -3.81 -17.76
C ALA A 27 7.05 -4.03 -18.21
N PHE A 28 6.11 -4.00 -17.27
CA PHE A 28 4.71 -4.40 -17.48
C PHE A 28 3.79 -3.32 -18.06
N GLY A 29 4.24 -2.06 -18.16
CA GLY A 29 3.45 -0.98 -18.74
C GLY A 29 3.40 -1.06 -20.27
N LYS A 30 2.42 -0.38 -20.88
CA LYS A 30 2.27 -0.31 -22.34
C LYS A 30 3.51 0.32 -22.99
N GLY A 31 4.15 -0.41 -23.89
CA GLY A 31 5.37 0.02 -24.59
C GLY A 31 6.66 -0.09 -23.76
N TYR A 32 6.59 -0.60 -22.51
CA TYR A 32 7.75 -0.67 -21.62
C TYR A 32 8.65 -1.87 -21.95
N GLU A 33 8.08 -2.98 -22.39
CA GLU A 33 8.84 -4.13 -22.85
C GLU A 33 9.62 -3.83 -24.14
N GLU A 34 9.00 -3.09 -25.06
CA GLU A 34 9.65 -2.64 -26.31
C GLU A 34 10.77 -1.65 -26.01
N PHE A 35 10.57 -0.76 -25.04
CA PHE A 35 11.61 0.14 -24.57
C PHE A 35 12.78 -0.63 -23.93
N TYR A 36 12.51 -1.62 -23.08
CA TYR A 36 13.53 -2.46 -22.48
C TYR A 36 14.35 -3.19 -23.58
N LYS A 37 13.67 -3.81 -24.54
CA LYS A 37 14.32 -4.46 -25.68
C LYS A 37 15.21 -3.50 -26.47
N ARG A 38 14.78 -2.27 -26.67
CA ARG A 38 15.59 -1.24 -27.33
C ARG A 38 16.85 -0.94 -26.51
N VAL A 39 16.75 -0.72 -25.21
CA VAL A 39 17.90 -0.41 -24.34
C VAL A 39 18.91 -1.57 -24.31
N LEU A 40 18.45 -2.83 -24.42
CA LEU A 40 19.34 -3.99 -24.57
C LEU A 40 20.25 -3.91 -25.82
N HIS A 41 19.82 -3.22 -26.87
CA HIS A 41 20.60 -3.02 -28.11
C HIS A 41 21.43 -1.74 -28.10
N GLU A 42 21.34 -0.92 -27.05
CA GLU A 42 22.07 0.35 -26.91
C GLU A 42 23.42 0.21 -26.18
N ASP A 43 23.99 -0.99 -26.16
CA ASP A 43 25.29 -1.26 -25.53
C ASP A 43 25.31 -1.03 -24.00
N VAL A 44 24.15 -1.23 -23.36
CA VAL A 44 24.03 -1.28 -21.90
C VAL A 44 24.27 -2.71 -21.42
N THR A 45 25.21 -2.90 -20.51
CA THR A 45 25.53 -4.23 -19.95
C THR A 45 24.63 -4.52 -18.75
N PHE A 46 23.76 -5.51 -18.88
CA PHE A 46 22.89 -5.97 -17.82
C PHE A 46 23.51 -7.12 -17.04
N ILE A 47 23.62 -6.98 -15.72
CA ILE A 47 24.17 -8.00 -14.81
C ILE A 47 23.08 -8.37 -13.80
N ARG A 48 22.59 -9.60 -13.89
CA ARG A 48 21.58 -10.10 -12.96
C ARG A 48 22.23 -10.48 -11.64
N GLY A 49 22.00 -9.67 -10.63
CA GLY A 49 22.53 -9.92 -9.28
C GLY A 49 22.36 -8.72 -8.38
N ARG A 50 22.35 -9.00 -7.08
CA ARG A 50 22.33 -7.96 -6.06
C ARG A 50 23.73 -7.42 -5.82
N VAL A 51 23.91 -6.11 -5.88
CA VAL A 51 25.16 -5.47 -5.45
C VAL A 51 25.36 -5.72 -3.96
N ALA A 52 26.46 -6.36 -3.61
CA ALA A 52 26.82 -6.68 -2.25
C ALA A 52 27.61 -5.55 -1.59
N GLU A 53 28.49 -4.91 -2.37
CA GLU A 53 29.41 -3.88 -1.87
C GLU A 53 29.76 -2.89 -2.98
N ILE A 54 29.95 -1.64 -2.60
CA ILE A 54 30.60 -0.61 -3.41
C ILE A 54 31.81 -0.13 -2.59
N THR A 55 33.00 -0.27 -3.14
CA THR A 55 34.26 0.02 -2.44
C THR A 55 35.22 0.80 -3.34
N ASP A 56 36.18 1.49 -2.76
CA ASP A 56 37.32 2.14 -3.43
C ASP A 56 38.61 1.34 -3.24
N VAL A 57 38.54 0.21 -2.54
CA VAL A 57 39.68 -0.67 -2.28
C VAL A 57 40.02 -1.49 -3.51
N ALA A 58 41.02 -1.02 -4.26
CA ALA A 58 41.53 -1.69 -5.43
C ALA A 58 42.28 -2.99 -5.06
N ARG A 59 42.03 -4.08 -5.79
CA ARG A 59 42.77 -5.36 -5.70
C ARG A 59 43.77 -5.53 -6.82
N ASP A 60 43.58 -4.81 -7.90
CA ASP A 60 44.54 -4.79 -9.01
C ASP A 60 44.72 -3.36 -9.60
N PRO A 61 45.74 -3.17 -10.47
CA PRO A 61 46.04 -1.84 -11.02
C PRO A 61 44.88 -1.21 -11.83
N SER A 62 44.01 -1.99 -12.44
CA SER A 62 42.91 -1.49 -13.28
C SER A 62 41.78 -0.88 -12.46
N GLU A 63 41.66 -1.23 -11.18
CA GLU A 63 40.69 -0.72 -10.23
C GLU A 63 41.13 0.59 -9.54
N LYS A 64 42.42 0.98 -9.70
CA LYS A 64 43.03 2.08 -8.98
C LYS A 64 42.39 3.41 -9.31
N GLY A 65 41.88 4.12 -8.29
CA GLY A 65 41.22 5.43 -8.43
C GLY A 65 39.80 5.37 -8.92
N LYS A 66 39.19 4.17 -8.94
CA LYS A 66 37.78 3.95 -9.35
C LYS A 66 36.93 3.44 -8.18
N LEU A 67 35.62 3.58 -8.32
CA LEU A 67 34.67 2.85 -7.49
C LEU A 67 34.51 1.42 -8.07
N ILE A 68 34.51 0.43 -7.21
CA ILE A 68 34.39 -0.98 -7.60
C ILE A 68 33.04 -1.49 -7.11
N VAL A 69 32.17 -1.87 -8.02
CA VAL A 69 30.90 -2.51 -7.73
C VAL A 69 31.11 -4.01 -7.68
N VAL A 70 30.83 -4.61 -6.53
CA VAL A 70 30.95 -6.05 -6.30
C VAL A 70 29.57 -6.67 -6.24
N ALA A 71 29.31 -7.60 -7.17
CA ALA A 71 28.05 -8.32 -7.27
C ALA A 71 28.27 -9.75 -7.75
N GLU A 72 27.43 -10.68 -7.31
CA GLU A 72 27.32 -11.98 -7.94
C GLU A 72 26.53 -11.83 -9.25
N ASP A 73 27.09 -12.28 -10.36
CA ASP A 73 26.36 -12.49 -11.60
C ASP A 73 25.66 -13.85 -11.52
N THR A 74 24.38 -13.84 -11.18
CA THR A 74 23.61 -15.07 -10.91
C THR A 74 23.33 -15.90 -12.17
N LEU A 75 23.53 -15.34 -13.37
CA LEU A 75 23.42 -16.09 -14.62
C LEU A 75 24.68 -16.88 -14.93
N LEU A 76 25.83 -16.36 -14.52
CA LEU A 76 27.13 -17.00 -14.72
C LEU A 76 27.65 -17.74 -13.48
N GLY A 77 27.06 -17.51 -12.31
CA GLY A 77 27.50 -18.11 -11.04
C GLY A 77 28.88 -17.60 -10.56
N ILE A 78 29.26 -16.37 -10.93
CA ILE A 78 30.55 -15.79 -10.59
C ILE A 78 30.40 -14.45 -9.88
N VAL A 79 31.35 -14.14 -9.00
CA VAL A 79 31.45 -12.80 -8.41
C VAL A 79 32.20 -11.89 -9.39
N ARG A 80 31.53 -10.79 -9.77
CA ARG A 80 32.11 -9.73 -10.59
C ARG A 80 32.57 -8.56 -9.73
N ARG A 81 33.70 -7.99 -10.12
CA ARG A 81 34.21 -6.70 -9.64
C ARG A 81 34.26 -5.77 -10.85
N VAL A 82 33.42 -4.77 -10.87
CA VAL A 82 33.30 -3.86 -12.01
C VAL A 82 33.81 -2.48 -11.59
N PRO A 83 34.97 -2.05 -12.07
CA PRO A 83 35.49 -0.69 -11.83
C PRO A 83 34.71 0.32 -12.66
N VAL A 84 34.19 1.37 -11.99
CA VAL A 84 33.39 2.42 -12.60
C VAL A 84 33.80 3.79 -12.07
N ASP A 85 33.50 4.84 -12.83
CA ASP A 85 33.80 6.21 -12.44
C ASP A 85 32.67 6.82 -11.59
N MET A 86 31.45 6.31 -11.76
CA MET A 86 30.27 6.77 -11.05
C MET A 86 29.30 5.63 -10.78
N VAL A 87 28.66 5.65 -9.63
CA VAL A 87 27.55 4.76 -9.27
C VAL A 87 26.30 5.57 -9.05
N VAL A 88 25.23 5.21 -9.77
CA VAL A 88 23.90 5.81 -9.61
C VAL A 88 23.01 4.82 -8.83
N LEU A 89 22.54 5.23 -7.68
CA LEU A 89 21.67 4.41 -6.84
C LEU A 89 20.21 4.51 -7.35
N SER A 90 19.66 3.38 -7.78
CA SER A 90 18.24 3.26 -8.16
C SER A 90 17.40 3.00 -6.91
N VAL A 91 17.13 4.06 -6.14
CA VAL A 91 16.39 3.97 -4.88
C VAL A 91 14.89 3.77 -5.11
N GLY A 92 14.22 3.10 -4.16
CA GLY A 92 12.78 2.93 -4.14
C GLY A 92 12.05 4.12 -3.52
N LEU A 93 10.72 4.04 -3.53
CA LEU A 93 9.85 4.97 -2.83
C LEU A 93 9.44 4.36 -1.50
N GLU A 94 9.51 5.16 -0.45
CA GLU A 94 9.01 4.81 0.88
C GLU A 94 7.81 5.69 1.24
N PRO A 95 6.88 5.20 2.09
CA PRO A 95 5.80 6.02 2.59
C PRO A 95 6.35 7.14 3.47
N ARG A 96 5.61 8.24 3.56
CA ARG A 96 5.97 9.36 4.44
C ARG A 96 6.04 8.90 5.90
N LYS A 97 6.93 9.52 6.67
CA LYS A 97 7.12 9.19 8.10
C LYS A 97 5.86 9.42 8.94
N ASP A 98 5.02 10.38 8.56
CA ASP A 98 3.76 10.72 9.21
C ASP A 98 2.56 9.90 8.70
N ALA A 99 2.74 8.97 7.76
CA ALA A 99 1.66 8.16 7.20
C ALA A 99 0.88 7.37 8.28
N ALA A 100 1.56 6.94 9.35
CA ALA A 100 0.91 6.26 10.48
C ALA A 100 -0.08 7.19 11.21
N GLN A 101 0.34 8.42 11.48
CA GLN A 101 -0.49 9.43 12.16
C GLN A 101 -1.69 9.83 11.30
N LEU A 102 -1.48 10.07 10.00
CA LEU A 102 -2.55 10.40 9.07
C LEU A 102 -3.56 9.25 8.94
N ALA A 103 -3.07 8.01 8.84
CA ALA A 103 -3.94 6.84 8.81
C ALA A 103 -4.83 6.75 10.04
N HIS A 104 -4.29 7.06 11.23
CA HIS A 104 -5.05 7.10 12.47
C HIS A 104 -6.10 8.23 12.47
N ILE A 105 -5.71 9.45 12.05
CA ILE A 105 -6.62 10.63 12.01
C ILE A 105 -7.80 10.37 11.07
N PHE A 106 -7.55 9.78 9.90
CA PHE A 106 -8.58 9.52 8.89
C PHE A 106 -9.27 8.15 9.02
N GLY A 107 -8.85 7.30 9.96
CA GLY A 107 -9.40 5.94 10.12
C GLY A 107 -9.19 5.05 8.89
N ILE A 108 -8.06 5.20 8.19
CA ILE A 108 -7.73 4.41 6.99
C ILE A 108 -6.63 3.40 7.29
N SER A 109 -6.71 2.26 6.62
CA SER A 109 -5.73 1.18 6.78
C SER A 109 -4.45 1.46 5.99
N ARG A 110 -3.36 0.80 6.40
CA ARG A 110 -2.09 0.79 5.67
C ARG A 110 -1.71 -0.61 5.25
N SER A 111 -0.99 -0.72 4.14
CA SER A 111 -0.35 -1.95 3.70
C SER A 111 0.79 -2.36 4.65
N LYS A 112 1.28 -3.60 4.51
CA LYS A 112 2.45 -4.09 5.23
C LYS A 112 3.69 -3.21 5.03
N ASP A 113 3.81 -2.60 3.85
CA ASP A 113 4.91 -1.71 3.48
C ASP A 113 4.70 -0.25 3.94
N GLY A 114 3.57 0.02 4.61
CA GLY A 114 3.28 1.31 5.24
C GLY A 114 2.55 2.33 4.37
N PHE A 115 2.24 2.03 3.11
CA PHE A 115 1.42 2.86 2.24
C PHE A 115 -0.07 2.79 2.61
N PHE A 116 -0.86 3.78 2.22
CA PHE A 116 -2.31 3.75 2.44
C PHE A 116 -2.96 2.67 1.60
N LEU A 117 -3.91 1.96 2.18
CA LEU A 117 -4.55 0.82 1.56
C LEU A 117 -5.87 1.24 0.91
N GLU A 118 -6.06 0.84 -0.34
CA GLU A 118 -7.33 0.92 -1.02
C GLU A 118 -8.32 -0.12 -0.48
N ARG A 119 -9.61 0.13 -0.70
CA ARG A 119 -10.68 -0.80 -0.30
C ARG A 119 -10.59 -2.14 -1.03
N HIS A 120 -10.25 -2.12 -2.32
CA HIS A 120 -10.05 -3.32 -3.11
C HIS A 120 -9.19 -3.01 -4.34
N PRO A 121 -8.10 -3.74 -4.59
CA PRO A 121 -7.13 -3.39 -5.64
C PRO A 121 -7.68 -3.41 -7.06
N LYS A 122 -8.74 -4.18 -7.34
CA LYS A 122 -9.34 -4.29 -8.67
C LYS A 122 -10.67 -3.55 -8.79
N LEU A 123 -11.54 -3.63 -7.76
CA LEU A 123 -12.91 -3.14 -7.82
C LEU A 123 -13.08 -1.73 -7.27
N ALA A 124 -12.19 -1.29 -6.38
CA ALA A 124 -12.24 0.02 -5.76
C ALA A 124 -10.82 0.57 -5.49
N PRO A 125 -10.00 0.76 -6.54
CA PRO A 125 -8.57 1.01 -6.44
C PRO A 125 -8.20 2.40 -5.91
N VAL A 126 -9.15 3.33 -5.85
CA VAL A 126 -8.95 4.70 -5.34
C VAL A 126 -9.80 5.01 -4.11
N SER A 127 -10.70 4.10 -3.71
CA SER A 127 -11.53 4.26 -2.53
C SER A 127 -10.85 3.64 -1.31
N THR A 128 -11.02 4.22 -0.13
CA THR A 128 -10.63 3.60 1.14
C THR A 128 -11.77 2.80 1.75
N ALA A 129 -11.53 2.15 2.88
CA ALA A 129 -12.60 1.52 3.66
C ALA A 129 -13.57 2.56 4.24
N GLY A 130 -13.11 3.79 4.50
CA GLY A 130 -13.94 4.93 4.92
C GLY A 130 -14.64 5.58 3.73
N GLN A 131 -15.93 5.89 3.88
CA GLN A 131 -16.66 6.66 2.86
C GLN A 131 -16.17 8.11 2.83
N GLY A 132 -16.14 8.69 1.61
CA GLY A 132 -15.71 10.07 1.41
C GLY A 132 -14.18 10.29 1.46
N ILE A 133 -13.40 9.24 1.68
CA ILE A 133 -11.94 9.30 1.69
C ILE A 133 -11.40 8.46 0.54
N TYR A 134 -10.56 9.10 -0.28
CA TYR A 134 -9.99 8.50 -1.47
C TYR A 134 -8.47 8.57 -1.42
N VAL A 135 -7.82 7.62 -2.07
CA VAL A 135 -6.35 7.57 -2.21
C VAL A 135 -5.98 7.60 -3.68
N ALA A 136 -4.94 8.34 -4.03
CA ALA A 136 -4.44 8.39 -5.39
C ALA A 136 -2.94 8.66 -5.43
N GLY A 137 -2.26 8.10 -6.42
CA GLY A 137 -0.84 8.31 -6.65
C GLY A 137 0.07 7.57 -5.67
N SER A 138 1.25 8.11 -5.46
CA SER A 138 2.33 7.46 -4.71
C SER A 138 2.08 7.27 -3.22
N CYS A 139 1.01 7.83 -2.67
CA CYS A 139 0.62 7.56 -1.27
C CYS A 139 0.05 6.16 -1.08
N GLN A 140 -0.45 5.52 -2.15
CA GLN A 140 -0.97 4.16 -2.14
C GLN A 140 0.12 3.10 -2.41
N SER A 141 1.02 3.40 -3.33
CA SER A 141 2.17 2.54 -3.67
C SER A 141 3.13 3.29 -4.59
N PRO A 142 4.37 2.82 -4.79
CA PRO A 142 5.23 3.33 -5.85
C PRO A 142 4.55 3.26 -7.21
N LYS A 143 4.50 4.40 -7.94
CA LYS A 143 3.84 4.55 -9.24
C LYS A 143 4.60 5.50 -10.14
N ASP A 144 4.40 5.36 -11.44
CA ASP A 144 4.84 6.36 -12.41
C ASP A 144 3.85 7.54 -12.53
N ILE A 145 4.24 8.55 -13.29
CA ILE A 145 3.43 9.77 -13.46
C ILE A 145 2.10 9.47 -14.18
N PRO A 146 2.06 8.70 -15.30
CA PRO A 146 0.82 8.32 -15.95
C PRO A 146 -0.19 7.64 -15.02
N ASP A 147 0.26 6.69 -14.21
CA ASP A 147 -0.58 6.00 -13.23
C ASP A 147 -1.10 6.95 -12.14
N CYS A 148 -0.25 7.87 -11.66
CA CYS A 148 -0.66 8.88 -10.69
C CYS A 148 -1.75 9.80 -11.26
N VAL A 149 -1.62 10.23 -12.51
CA VAL A 149 -2.61 11.07 -13.19
C VAL A 149 -3.92 10.32 -13.40
N ALA A 150 -3.86 9.06 -13.87
CA ALA A 150 -5.04 8.23 -14.05
C ALA A 150 -5.79 8.00 -12.73
N GLN A 151 -5.06 7.71 -11.65
CA GLN A 151 -5.68 7.57 -10.33
C GLN A 151 -6.26 8.88 -9.80
N GLY A 152 -5.59 10.01 -10.02
CA GLY A 152 -6.12 11.33 -9.67
C GLY A 152 -7.46 11.60 -10.36
N GLY A 153 -7.56 11.32 -11.66
CA GLY A 153 -8.81 11.40 -12.43
C GLY A 153 -9.91 10.46 -11.89
N ALA A 154 -9.54 9.22 -11.58
CA ALA A 154 -10.48 8.24 -11.01
C ALA A 154 -10.98 8.67 -9.61
N ALA A 155 -10.11 9.18 -8.75
CA ALA A 155 -10.48 9.70 -7.45
C ALA A 155 -11.44 10.91 -7.58
N ALA A 156 -11.13 11.84 -8.48
CA ALA A 156 -12.00 13.00 -8.76
C ALA A 156 -13.38 12.57 -9.25
N ALA A 157 -13.47 11.59 -10.15
CA ALA A 157 -14.73 11.05 -10.63
C ALA A 157 -15.55 10.42 -9.50
N ASN A 158 -14.90 9.67 -8.59
CA ASN A 158 -15.57 9.09 -7.42
C ASN A 158 -16.05 10.16 -6.44
N VAL A 159 -15.27 11.23 -6.21
CA VAL A 159 -15.69 12.38 -5.39
C VAL A 159 -16.94 13.06 -5.99
N LEU A 160 -16.93 13.31 -7.29
CA LEU A 160 -18.07 13.92 -7.99
C LEU A 160 -19.30 13.02 -7.91
N SER A 161 -19.17 11.72 -8.17
CA SER A 161 -20.28 10.77 -8.06
C SER A 161 -20.84 10.67 -6.63
N PHE A 162 -19.98 10.81 -5.64
CA PHE A 162 -20.39 10.81 -4.23
C PHE A 162 -21.13 12.10 -3.86
N ALA A 163 -20.61 13.25 -4.30
CA ALA A 163 -21.20 14.56 -4.03
C ALA A 163 -22.54 14.77 -4.76
N ASP A 164 -22.67 14.27 -6.00
CA ASP A 164 -23.87 14.40 -6.81
C ASP A 164 -25.09 13.65 -6.23
N LYS A 165 -24.86 12.58 -5.47
CA LYS A 165 -25.92 11.83 -4.80
C LYS A 165 -26.65 12.64 -3.70
N GLY A 166 -26.00 13.63 -3.09
CA GLY A 166 -26.57 14.45 -2.03
C GLY A 166 -26.90 13.72 -0.72
N GLU A 167 -26.79 12.40 -0.71
CA GLU A 167 -27.06 11.53 0.44
C GLU A 167 -26.05 10.39 0.55
N ILE A 168 -25.89 9.85 1.75
CA ILE A 168 -25.02 8.72 2.04
C ILE A 168 -25.89 7.53 2.44
N GLU A 169 -25.79 6.45 1.67
CA GLU A 169 -26.39 5.17 2.04
C GLU A 169 -25.52 4.51 3.12
N LEU A 170 -26.07 4.31 4.30
CA LEU A 170 -25.42 3.62 5.40
C LEU A 170 -25.58 2.11 5.26
N ASP A 171 -24.57 1.36 5.68
CA ASP A 171 -24.68 -0.09 5.78
C ASP A 171 -25.76 -0.43 6.81
N PRO A 172 -26.76 -1.25 6.46
CA PRO A 172 -27.84 -1.62 7.39
C PRO A 172 -27.37 -2.54 8.52
N THR A 173 -26.16 -3.07 8.44
CA THR A 173 -25.58 -4.02 9.42
C THR A 173 -24.74 -3.37 10.50
N ILE A 174 -24.93 -2.11 10.80
CA ILE A 174 -24.18 -1.40 11.85
C ILE A 174 -24.34 -2.05 13.23
N ALA A 175 -23.31 -1.96 14.05
CA ALA A 175 -23.37 -2.41 15.43
C ALA A 175 -24.17 -1.43 16.29
N MET A 176 -24.86 -1.95 17.30
CA MET A 176 -25.62 -1.19 18.30
C MET A 176 -25.16 -1.57 19.71
N ILE A 177 -25.05 -0.60 20.61
CA ILE A 177 -24.70 -0.84 22.00
C ILE A 177 -25.92 -0.65 22.91
N ASN A 178 -26.24 -1.69 23.66
CA ASN A 178 -27.16 -1.56 24.78
C ASN A 178 -26.41 -0.95 25.96
N GLY A 179 -26.70 0.33 26.25
CA GLY A 179 -26.04 1.05 27.34
C GLY A 179 -26.29 0.46 28.73
N GLU A 180 -27.42 -0.23 28.96
CA GLU A 180 -27.71 -0.84 30.28
C GLU A 180 -26.87 -2.10 30.52
N ALA A 181 -26.57 -2.84 29.47
CA ALA A 181 -25.73 -4.03 29.53
C ALA A 181 -24.22 -3.72 29.41
N CYS A 182 -23.85 -2.47 29.05
CA CYS A 182 -22.47 -2.09 28.87
C CYS A 182 -21.70 -2.01 30.17
N SER A 183 -20.67 -2.84 30.33
CA SER A 183 -19.81 -2.86 31.54
C SER A 183 -18.73 -1.78 31.59
N GLY A 184 -18.57 -0.94 30.55
CA GLY A 184 -17.56 0.11 30.50
C GLY A 184 -16.12 -0.38 30.33
N CYS A 185 -15.90 -1.62 29.86
CA CYS A 185 -14.57 -2.24 29.77
C CYS A 185 -13.65 -1.67 28.67
N LYS A 186 -14.14 -0.81 27.77
CA LYS A 186 -13.41 -0.12 26.70
C LYS A 186 -12.77 -1.04 25.64
N ILE A 187 -12.93 -2.35 25.69
CA ILE A 187 -12.33 -3.31 24.75
C ILE A 187 -12.74 -2.99 23.30
N CYS A 188 -14.03 -2.72 23.06
CA CYS A 188 -14.56 -2.41 21.74
C CYS A 188 -13.98 -1.13 21.10
N VAL A 189 -13.60 -0.16 21.93
CA VAL A 189 -12.98 1.11 21.47
C VAL A 189 -11.62 0.83 20.82
N GLY A 190 -10.77 0.03 21.51
CA GLY A 190 -9.43 -0.30 21.00
C GLY A 190 -9.43 -1.27 19.82
N LEU A 191 -10.51 -2.03 19.64
CA LEU A 191 -10.62 -3.02 18.57
C LEU A 191 -11.24 -2.47 17.28
N CYS A 192 -11.90 -1.30 17.32
CA CYS A 192 -12.58 -0.77 16.14
C CYS A 192 -11.58 -0.20 15.11
N PRO A 193 -11.38 -0.85 13.95
CA PRO A 193 -10.42 -0.38 12.94
C PRO A 193 -10.90 0.90 12.24
N TYR A 194 -12.18 1.24 12.38
CA TYR A 194 -12.81 2.41 11.75
C TYR A 194 -12.99 3.57 12.72
N LEU A 195 -12.53 3.46 13.98
CA LEU A 195 -12.68 4.46 15.02
C LEU A 195 -14.15 4.90 15.21
N ALA A 196 -15.08 4.00 14.92
CA ALA A 196 -16.51 4.26 15.02
C ALA A 196 -17.05 4.21 16.45
N ILE A 197 -16.24 3.80 17.43
CA ILE A 197 -16.65 3.64 18.81
C ILE A 197 -15.89 4.64 19.68
N SER A 198 -16.63 5.49 20.37
CA SER A 198 -16.15 6.41 21.38
C SER A 198 -16.52 5.92 22.78
N PHE A 199 -15.89 6.45 23.81
CA PHE A 199 -16.22 6.18 25.20
C PHE A 199 -16.62 7.49 25.92
N ASP A 200 -17.77 7.46 26.54
CA ASP A 200 -18.25 8.56 27.36
C ASP A 200 -17.90 8.29 28.82
N GLU A 201 -16.95 9.04 29.34
CA GLU A 201 -16.48 8.92 30.71
C GLU A 201 -17.58 9.34 31.75
N SER A 202 -18.51 10.19 31.35
CA SER A 202 -19.58 10.68 32.26
C SER A 202 -20.62 9.61 32.54
N SER A 203 -21.00 8.84 31.51
CA SER A 203 -21.95 7.73 31.62
C SER A 203 -21.25 6.37 31.84
N ASN A 204 -19.92 6.33 31.76
CA ASN A 204 -19.08 5.11 31.76
C ASN A 204 -19.53 4.07 30.75
N ARG A 205 -19.86 4.52 29.52
CA ARG A 205 -20.40 3.67 28.44
C ARG A 205 -19.74 3.94 27.11
N ALA A 206 -19.69 2.93 26.27
CA ALA A 206 -19.28 3.09 24.87
C ALA A 206 -20.48 3.55 24.03
N ALA A 207 -20.20 4.36 22.99
CA ALA A 207 -21.16 4.82 22.01
C ALA A 207 -20.66 4.57 20.58
N ILE A 208 -21.55 4.27 19.64
CA ILE A 208 -21.21 4.03 18.25
C ILE A 208 -21.67 5.21 17.39
N THR A 209 -20.74 5.71 16.57
CA THR A 209 -21.06 6.65 15.49
C THR A 209 -21.43 5.84 14.24
N SER A 210 -22.72 5.75 13.95
CA SER A 210 -23.30 4.90 12.88
C SER A 210 -22.69 5.18 11.51
N VAL A 211 -22.40 6.44 11.18
CA VAL A 211 -21.80 6.85 9.90
C VAL A 211 -20.39 6.25 9.69
N LEU A 212 -19.64 6.04 10.75
CA LEU A 212 -18.31 5.46 10.72
C LEU A 212 -18.32 3.93 10.79
N CYS A 213 -19.39 3.34 11.31
CA CYS A 213 -19.51 1.89 11.46
C CYS A 213 -19.63 1.19 10.09
N LYS A 214 -18.85 0.15 9.87
CA LYS A 214 -18.85 -0.67 8.64
C LYS A 214 -19.39 -2.09 8.84
N GLY A 215 -20.10 -2.32 9.95
CA GLY A 215 -20.74 -3.62 10.19
C GLY A 215 -19.80 -4.83 10.25
N CYS A 216 -18.51 -4.65 10.56
CA CYS A 216 -17.52 -5.73 10.54
C CYS A 216 -17.67 -6.78 11.65
N GLY A 217 -18.48 -6.53 12.67
CA GLY A 217 -18.80 -7.45 13.75
C GLY A 217 -17.72 -7.68 14.83
N VAL A 218 -16.49 -7.16 14.66
CA VAL A 218 -15.37 -7.40 15.59
C VAL A 218 -15.72 -7.00 17.03
N CYS A 219 -16.37 -5.84 17.21
CA CYS A 219 -16.77 -5.37 18.54
C CYS A 219 -17.89 -6.22 19.15
N VAL A 220 -18.77 -6.80 18.32
CA VAL A 220 -19.86 -7.69 18.76
C VAL A 220 -19.26 -8.97 19.32
N ALA A 221 -18.37 -9.61 18.55
CA ALA A 221 -17.71 -10.85 18.95
C ALA A 221 -16.82 -10.71 20.20
N ALA A 222 -16.23 -9.51 20.40
CA ALA A 222 -15.32 -9.24 21.50
C ALA A 222 -15.98 -8.68 22.77
N CYS A 223 -17.28 -8.41 22.76
CA CYS A 223 -17.97 -7.81 23.91
C CYS A 223 -18.20 -8.84 25.03
N PRO A 224 -17.52 -8.76 26.19
CA PRO A 224 -17.65 -9.76 27.24
C PRO A 224 -19.01 -9.73 27.96
N SER A 225 -19.69 -8.59 27.94
CA SER A 225 -21.02 -8.44 28.55
C SER A 225 -22.17 -8.69 27.58
N GLY A 226 -21.87 -9.00 26.27
CA GLY A 226 -22.90 -9.16 25.25
C GLY A 226 -23.73 -7.89 24.98
N ALA A 227 -23.22 -6.72 25.36
CA ALA A 227 -23.90 -5.46 25.22
C ALA A 227 -23.94 -4.91 23.79
N ILE A 228 -23.22 -5.53 22.85
CA ILE A 228 -23.13 -5.08 21.46
C ILE A 228 -23.78 -6.13 20.57
N GLU A 229 -24.76 -5.70 19.80
CA GLU A 229 -25.40 -6.51 18.75
C GLU A 229 -25.22 -5.84 17.39
N GLN A 230 -25.32 -6.62 16.33
CA GLN A 230 -25.29 -6.14 14.95
C GLN A 230 -26.69 -6.15 14.36
N GLN A 231 -27.11 -5.04 13.77
CA GLN A 231 -28.39 -4.99 13.04
C GLN A 231 -28.41 -6.06 11.94
N ASN A 232 -29.55 -6.71 11.79
CA ASN A 232 -29.80 -7.79 10.84
C ASN A 232 -28.97 -9.08 11.08
N PHE A 233 -28.14 -9.12 12.13
CA PHE A 233 -27.37 -10.28 12.58
C PHE A 233 -27.42 -10.41 14.11
N THR A 234 -28.60 -10.22 14.70
CA THR A 234 -28.78 -10.44 16.14
C THR A 234 -28.70 -11.93 16.46
N ASN A 235 -28.29 -12.26 17.68
CA ASN A 235 -28.25 -13.68 18.13
C ASN A 235 -29.57 -14.40 17.90
N LYS A 236 -30.70 -13.75 18.09
CA LYS A 236 -32.01 -14.31 17.85
C LYS A 236 -32.23 -14.66 16.35
N GLN A 237 -31.85 -13.76 15.45
CA GLN A 237 -31.96 -14.02 14.01
C GLN A 237 -31.08 -15.20 13.59
N LEU A 238 -29.82 -15.20 14.01
CA LEU A 238 -28.88 -16.29 13.71
C LEU A 238 -29.36 -17.65 14.22
N MET A 239 -29.87 -17.69 15.45
CA MET A 239 -30.43 -18.95 16.02
C MET A 239 -31.64 -19.41 15.25
N THR A 240 -32.53 -18.50 14.85
CA THR A 240 -33.71 -18.85 14.02
C THR A 240 -33.33 -19.41 12.66
N GLU A 241 -32.31 -18.84 12.01
CA GLU A 241 -31.78 -19.37 10.74
C GLU A 241 -31.19 -20.77 10.91
N ILE A 242 -30.40 -20.99 11.97
CA ILE A 242 -29.82 -22.31 12.28
C ILE A 242 -30.92 -23.34 12.52
N GLU A 243 -31.94 -23.02 13.32
CA GLU A 243 -33.08 -23.89 13.58
C GLU A 243 -33.83 -24.23 12.31
N ALA A 244 -34.05 -23.26 11.41
CA ALA A 244 -34.70 -23.47 10.13
C ALA A 244 -33.92 -24.38 9.15
N ILE A 245 -32.57 -24.36 9.24
CA ILE A 245 -31.72 -25.22 8.40
C ILE A 245 -31.69 -26.66 8.96
N CYS A 246 -31.82 -26.81 10.28
CA CYS A 246 -31.75 -28.12 10.95
C CYS A 246 -33.10 -28.84 11.05
N SER A 247 -34.18 -28.17 10.68
CA SER A 247 -35.55 -28.75 10.63
C SER A 247 -35.86 -29.32 9.27
#